data_e506f9c13f8cd9d5d260c0dd18937918
#
_entry.id   e506f9c13f8cd9d5d260c0dd18937918
#
_cell.length_a   1.000
_cell.length_b   1.000
_cell.length_c   1.000
_cell.angle_alpha   90.00
_cell.angle_beta   90.00
_cell.angle_gamma   90.00
#
_symmetry.space_group_name_H-M   'P 1'
#
loop_
_entity.id
_entity.type
_entity.pdbx_description
1 polymer ?
#
loop_
_entity_poly.entity_id
_entity_poly.type
_entity_poly.pdbx_seq_one_letter_code
_entity_poly.pdbx_strand_id
1 'polypeptide(L)'
;FTVTPVPLETQGGEIPASVSASFPAKYMKTKAVITVTPELRYADGKVARGEGATFQGEKVMGNDRTVSYKVGGRYSMKTNFKYAPGMEKSDMYLSFDAKLGNKKVDMPAVKVAYGVVATSELYRQTLLNGGACIAPDSFQRVREKKQEANIMFLVNQANLRKSELKNNSVQEFVNMLKEINADREGLNVRNIEVLAYASPEGGFDF
;
A
#
# COMPACT_ATOMS: atom_id res chain seq x y z
N PHE A 1 0.32 35.08 2.48
CA PHE A 1 0.49 34.03 3.50
C PHE A 1 1.52 33.03 3.03
N THR A 2 2.40 32.62 3.94
CA THR A 2 3.39 31.55 3.72
C THR A 2 3.27 30.53 4.84
N VAL A 3 3.51 29.26 4.53
CA VAL A 3 3.42 28.13 5.50
C VAL A 3 4.76 27.44 5.59
N THR A 4 5.10 26.96 6.77
CA THR A 4 6.31 26.17 7.02
C THR A 4 5.95 25.06 8.01
N PRO A 5 6.33 23.78 7.74
CA PRO A 5 7.05 23.30 6.56
C PRO A 5 6.15 23.15 5.32
N VAL A 6 6.74 23.08 4.13
CA VAL A 6 6.08 22.67 2.88
C VAL A 6 7.01 21.71 2.15
N PRO A 7 6.58 20.45 1.92
CA PRO A 7 5.30 19.85 2.31
C PRO A 7 5.10 19.77 3.83
N LEU A 8 3.84 19.62 4.25
CA LEU A 8 3.51 19.35 5.65
C LEU A 8 4.04 17.99 6.09
N GLU A 9 4.42 17.86 7.36
CA GLU A 9 5.02 16.63 7.91
C GLU A 9 4.37 16.24 9.23
N THR A 10 4.28 14.93 9.48
CA THR A 10 3.83 14.42 10.79
C THR A 10 4.98 14.40 11.80
N GLN A 11 4.66 14.77 13.03
CA GLN A 11 5.54 14.68 14.18
C GLN A 11 4.77 14.07 15.36
N GLY A 12 5.03 12.80 15.65
CA GLY A 12 4.39 12.12 16.79
C GLY A 12 2.86 12.00 16.70
N GLY A 13 2.32 11.84 15.49
CA GLY A 13 0.88 11.73 15.26
C GLY A 13 0.16 13.08 15.10
N GLU A 14 0.90 14.17 15.09
CA GLU A 14 0.41 15.52 14.86
C GLU A 14 1.06 16.14 13.64
N ILE A 15 0.42 17.15 13.07
CA ILE A 15 0.89 17.88 11.88
C ILE A 15 1.02 19.36 12.29
N PRO A 16 2.16 19.75 12.86
CA PRO A 16 2.41 21.14 13.21
C PRO A 16 2.70 21.98 11.97
N ALA A 17 2.14 23.17 11.91
CA ALA A 17 2.45 24.13 10.87
C ALA A 17 2.49 25.56 11.44
N SER A 18 3.35 26.38 10.85
CA SER A 18 3.42 27.82 11.14
C SER A 18 2.98 28.59 9.90
N VAL A 19 2.00 29.46 10.08
CA VAL A 19 1.49 30.33 9.01
C VAL A 19 1.93 31.76 9.28
N SER A 20 2.70 32.33 8.35
CA SER A 20 3.10 33.74 8.39
C SER A 20 2.18 34.55 7.50
N ALA A 21 1.59 35.57 8.09
CA ALA A 21 0.71 36.53 7.42
C ALA A 21 1.42 37.88 7.28
N SER A 22 1.48 38.40 6.07
CA SER A 22 1.98 39.76 5.80
C SER A 22 0.84 40.62 5.26
N PHE A 23 0.56 41.70 5.95
CA PHE A 23 -0.42 42.72 5.55
C PHE A 23 0.33 43.95 5.03
N PRO A 24 0.24 44.28 3.74
CA PRO A 24 0.83 45.50 3.21
C PRO A 24 0.16 46.76 3.78
N ALA A 25 0.85 47.88 3.73
CA ALA A 25 0.27 49.17 4.07
C ALA A 25 -1.00 49.44 3.24
N LYS A 26 -2.00 50.05 3.85
CA LYS A 26 -3.33 50.38 3.29
C LYS A 26 -4.22 49.18 2.92
N TYR A 27 -3.79 47.95 3.22
CA TYR A 27 -4.55 46.74 2.91
C TYR A 27 -5.67 46.52 3.95
N MET A 28 -5.34 46.49 5.24
CA MET A 28 -6.30 46.27 6.31
C MET A 28 -7.06 47.53 6.65
N LYS A 29 -8.34 47.58 6.31
CA LYS A 29 -9.20 48.75 6.66
C LYS A 29 -9.32 48.88 8.18
N THR A 30 -9.38 50.13 8.68
CA THR A 30 -9.37 50.42 10.11
C THR A 30 -10.54 49.83 10.93
N LYS A 31 -11.68 49.52 10.26
CA LYS A 31 -12.86 48.84 10.87
C LYS A 31 -13.03 47.38 10.41
N ALA A 32 -11.99 46.79 9.79
CA ALA A 32 -12.06 45.43 9.32
C ALA A 32 -11.67 44.45 10.41
N VAL A 33 -12.30 43.28 10.37
CA VAL A 33 -11.95 42.10 11.18
C VAL A 33 -11.85 40.92 10.23
N ILE A 34 -10.77 40.16 10.29
CA ILE A 34 -10.55 38.97 9.46
C ILE A 34 -10.10 37.84 10.37
N THR A 35 -10.90 36.78 10.45
CA THR A 35 -10.51 35.51 11.07
C THR A 35 -9.99 34.59 10.00
N VAL A 36 -8.77 34.09 10.19
CA VAL A 36 -8.09 33.16 9.30
C VAL A 36 -8.07 31.80 9.95
N THR A 37 -8.71 30.80 9.34
CA THR A 37 -8.77 29.44 9.85
C THR A 37 -8.06 28.51 8.88
N PRO A 38 -7.00 27.81 9.33
CA PRO A 38 -6.36 26.78 8.53
C PRO A 38 -7.25 25.54 8.41
N GLU A 39 -7.40 25.02 7.20
CA GLU A 39 -8.16 23.83 6.89
C GLU A 39 -7.29 22.85 6.10
N LEU A 40 -7.19 21.61 6.54
CA LEU A 40 -6.58 20.52 5.80
C LEU A 40 -7.69 19.70 5.13
N ARG A 41 -7.75 19.75 3.81
CA ARG A 41 -8.74 19.03 3.00
C ARG A 41 -8.11 17.76 2.43
N TYR A 42 -8.72 16.62 2.69
CA TYR A 42 -8.18 15.30 2.35
C TYR A 42 -9.29 14.33 1.97
N ALA A 43 -8.93 13.10 1.65
CA ALA A 43 -9.77 12.01 1.17
C ALA A 43 -11.30 12.20 1.31
N ASP A 44 -12.04 12.05 0.22
CA ASP A 44 -13.51 12.07 0.17
C ASP A 44 -14.17 13.37 0.69
N GLY A 45 -13.45 14.50 0.56
CA GLY A 45 -13.96 15.80 0.96
C GLY A 45 -13.94 16.06 2.48
N LYS A 46 -13.23 15.24 3.26
CA LYS A 46 -13.04 15.47 4.69
C LYS A 46 -12.20 16.71 4.94
N VAL A 47 -12.52 17.42 6.00
CA VAL A 47 -11.84 18.67 6.39
C VAL A 47 -11.47 18.61 7.86
N ALA A 48 -10.17 18.76 8.15
CA ALA A 48 -9.68 19.00 9.48
C ALA A 48 -9.42 20.50 9.65
N ARG A 49 -9.93 21.11 10.71
CA ARG A 49 -9.74 22.54 11.02
C ARG A 49 -8.72 22.70 12.14
N GLY A 50 -7.75 23.59 11.90
CA GLY A 50 -6.79 24.00 12.91
C GLY A 50 -7.22 25.23 13.67
N GLU A 51 -6.40 25.64 14.65
CA GLU A 51 -6.60 26.88 15.37
C GLU A 51 -6.50 28.07 14.42
N GLY A 52 -7.54 28.92 14.41
CA GLY A 52 -7.58 30.15 13.67
C GLY A 52 -7.01 31.33 14.45
N ALA A 53 -6.72 32.42 13.71
CA ALA A 53 -6.32 33.68 14.31
C ALA A 53 -7.13 34.84 13.75
N THR A 54 -7.52 35.76 14.62
CA THR A 54 -8.26 36.96 14.23
C THR A 54 -7.33 38.15 14.18
N PHE A 55 -7.47 38.94 13.13
CA PHE A 55 -6.77 40.20 12.88
C PHE A 55 -7.79 41.32 12.78
N GLN A 56 -7.52 42.42 13.46
CA GLN A 56 -8.43 43.56 13.51
C GLN A 56 -7.75 44.86 13.07
N GLY A 57 -8.51 45.76 12.50
CA GLY A 57 -8.04 47.13 12.18
C GLY A 57 -8.05 48.01 13.42
N GLU A 58 -7.29 49.13 13.36
CA GLU A 58 -7.02 50.05 14.48
C GLU A 58 -8.25 50.64 15.16
N LYS A 59 -9.41 50.70 14.49
CA LYS A 59 -10.67 51.27 15.04
C LYS A 59 -11.64 50.19 15.53
N VAL A 60 -11.23 48.95 15.59
CA VAL A 60 -12.04 47.88 16.15
C VAL A 60 -11.69 47.72 17.63
N MET A 61 -12.70 47.78 18.45
CA MET A 61 -12.56 47.55 19.89
C MET A 61 -12.51 46.05 20.14
N GLY A 62 -11.38 45.52 20.51
CA GLY A 62 -11.16 44.08 20.80
C GLY A 62 -9.71 43.84 21.23
N ASN A 63 -9.43 42.62 21.67
CA ASN A 63 -8.09 42.20 22.11
C ASN A 63 -7.33 41.37 21.05
N ASP A 64 -7.81 41.36 19.82
CA ASP A 64 -7.19 40.62 18.76
C ASP A 64 -5.95 41.34 18.18
N ARG A 65 -5.22 40.65 17.32
CA ARG A 65 -3.99 41.18 16.69
C ARG A 65 -4.32 42.38 15.82
N THR A 66 -3.91 43.56 16.25
CA THR A 66 -4.21 44.82 15.55
C THR A 66 -3.23 45.07 14.42
N VAL A 67 -3.74 45.29 13.21
CA VAL A 67 -2.97 45.62 11.98
C VAL A 67 -3.12 47.07 11.66
N SER A 68 -1.98 47.79 11.55
CA SER A 68 -1.99 49.21 11.19
C SER A 68 -2.35 49.42 9.74
N TYR A 69 -3.29 50.33 9.48
CA TYR A 69 -3.62 50.74 8.11
C TYR A 69 -2.46 51.44 7.40
N LYS A 70 -1.70 52.26 8.12
CA LYS A 70 -0.63 53.06 7.55
C LYS A 70 0.62 52.25 7.23
N VAL A 71 0.98 51.31 8.11
CA VAL A 71 2.25 50.59 8.06
C VAL A 71 2.07 49.14 7.62
N GLY A 72 0.89 48.57 7.87
CA GLY A 72 0.64 47.10 7.74
C GLY A 72 1.17 46.36 8.95
N GLY A 73 1.55 45.11 8.75
CA GLY A 73 2.12 44.28 9.81
C GLY A 73 2.46 42.85 9.35
N ARG A 74 3.33 42.21 10.11
CA ARG A 74 3.66 40.79 9.91
C ARG A 74 3.33 40.01 11.19
N TYR A 75 2.64 38.90 11.04
CA TYR A 75 2.19 38.07 12.12
C TYR A 75 2.45 36.62 11.81
N SER A 76 2.68 35.84 12.82
CA SER A 76 2.80 34.39 12.72
C SER A 76 1.74 33.72 13.60
N MET A 77 1.13 32.69 13.09
CA MET A 77 0.24 31.82 13.85
C MET A 77 0.70 30.38 13.71
N LYS A 78 0.62 29.63 14.81
CA LYS A 78 0.88 28.21 14.83
C LYS A 78 -0.45 27.49 14.77
N THR A 79 -0.48 26.39 14.03
CA THR A 79 -1.63 25.51 13.97
C THR A 79 -1.12 24.07 14.05
N ASN A 80 -1.97 23.20 14.54
CA ASN A 80 -1.66 21.79 14.67
C ASN A 80 -2.90 20.97 14.30
N PHE A 81 -2.68 19.90 13.52
CA PHE A 81 -3.74 18.97 13.17
C PHE A 81 -3.38 17.60 13.70
N LYS A 82 -4.37 16.87 14.20
CA LYS A 82 -4.18 15.47 14.54
C LYS A 82 -4.17 14.66 13.25
N TYR A 83 -3.11 13.88 13.06
CA TYR A 83 -2.99 13.01 11.90
C TYR A 83 -4.11 11.95 11.85
N ALA A 84 -4.66 11.73 10.69
CA ALA A 84 -5.57 10.63 10.39
C ALA A 84 -5.19 9.98 9.05
N PRO A 85 -5.40 8.66 8.89
CA PRO A 85 -5.16 7.97 7.62
C PRO A 85 -5.92 8.64 6.47
N GLY A 86 -5.25 8.80 5.33
CA GLY A 86 -5.76 9.49 4.15
C GLY A 86 -5.34 10.97 4.07
N MET A 87 -4.65 11.50 5.08
CA MET A 87 -4.10 12.87 5.05
C MET A 87 -2.81 12.99 4.24
N GLU A 88 -2.23 11.88 3.77
CA GLU A 88 -1.02 11.86 2.93
C GLU A 88 -1.24 12.60 1.60
N LYS A 89 -2.48 12.61 1.13
CA LYS A 89 -2.92 13.32 -0.07
C LYS A 89 -3.86 14.44 0.31
N SER A 90 -3.36 15.46 0.98
CA SER A 90 -4.15 16.59 1.43
C SER A 90 -3.61 17.92 0.93
N ASP A 91 -4.45 18.89 0.91
CA ASP A 91 -4.13 20.29 0.61
C ASP A 91 -4.55 21.17 1.77
N MET A 92 -3.64 22.06 2.18
CA MET A 92 -3.93 23.03 3.21
C MET A 92 -4.47 24.31 2.59
N TYR A 93 -5.62 24.71 3.05
CA TYR A 93 -6.27 25.98 2.70
C TYR A 93 -6.35 26.91 3.91
N LEU A 94 -6.36 28.19 3.64
CA LEU A 94 -6.78 29.19 4.61
C LEU A 94 -8.18 29.64 4.23
N SER A 95 -9.13 29.46 5.13
CA SER A 95 -10.48 30.02 5.02
C SER A 95 -10.57 31.34 5.79
N PHE A 96 -11.39 32.26 5.29
CA PHE A 96 -11.48 33.62 5.79
C PHE A 96 -12.92 33.93 6.19
N ASP A 97 -13.12 34.39 7.42
CA ASP A 97 -14.34 35.11 7.82
C ASP A 97 -13.99 36.57 8.01
N ALA A 98 -14.42 37.40 7.05
CA ALA A 98 -14.07 38.81 7.01
C ALA A 98 -15.31 39.69 7.18
N LYS A 99 -15.15 40.75 8.00
CA LYS A 99 -16.19 41.75 8.23
C LYS A 99 -15.59 43.17 8.11
N LEU A 100 -16.35 44.09 7.54
CA LEU A 100 -16.03 45.50 7.52
C LEU A 100 -17.14 46.26 8.21
N GLY A 101 -16.92 46.65 9.45
CA GLY A 101 -17.98 47.11 10.32
C GLY A 101 -19.03 46.00 10.50
N ASN A 102 -20.28 46.26 10.13
CA ASN A 102 -21.38 45.29 10.23
C ASN A 102 -21.57 44.49 8.93
N LYS A 103 -20.80 44.73 7.88
CA LYS A 103 -20.96 44.07 6.59
C LYS A 103 -20.00 42.89 6.49
N LYS A 104 -20.52 41.71 6.20
CA LYS A 104 -19.73 40.55 5.85
C LYS A 104 -19.11 40.72 4.48
N VAL A 105 -17.83 40.34 4.36
CA VAL A 105 -17.06 40.35 3.10
C VAL A 105 -16.76 38.88 2.77
N ASP A 106 -17.19 38.47 1.60
CA ASP A 106 -16.88 37.10 1.11
C ASP A 106 -15.48 37.07 0.55
N MET A 107 -14.68 36.13 1.04
CA MET A 107 -13.30 35.90 0.59
C MET A 107 -13.11 34.41 0.28
N PRO A 108 -12.62 34.07 -0.91
CA PRO A 108 -12.37 32.68 -1.26
C PRO A 108 -11.24 32.09 -0.41
N ALA A 109 -11.35 30.78 -0.11
CA ALA A 109 -10.26 30.06 0.53
C ALA A 109 -9.05 29.95 -0.41
N VAL A 110 -7.85 30.07 0.14
CA VAL A 110 -6.59 30.05 -0.61
C VAL A 110 -5.77 28.83 -0.22
N LYS A 111 -5.34 28.05 -1.22
CA LYS A 111 -4.41 26.94 -1.01
C LYS A 111 -3.03 27.48 -0.70
N VAL A 112 -2.41 27.03 0.39
CA VAL A 112 -1.13 27.55 0.90
C VAL A 112 -0.05 26.49 1.07
N ALA A 113 -0.44 25.21 1.22
CA ALA A 113 0.49 24.07 1.32
C ALA A 113 -0.17 22.81 0.79
N TYR A 114 0.60 21.77 0.67
CA TYR A 114 0.14 20.48 0.17
C TYR A 114 0.77 19.32 0.94
N GLY A 115 0.10 18.19 0.87
CA GLY A 115 0.56 16.89 1.30
C GLY A 115 0.85 16.82 2.78
N VAL A 116 0.84 15.62 3.28
CA VAL A 116 1.43 15.32 4.58
C VAL A 116 2.42 14.18 4.40
N VAL A 117 3.69 14.45 4.64
CA VAL A 117 4.70 13.41 4.72
C VAL A 117 4.51 12.66 6.04
N ALA A 118 3.97 11.46 5.95
CA ALA A 118 3.59 10.63 7.09
C ALA A 118 4.52 9.41 7.28
N THR A 119 5.78 9.50 6.83
CA THR A 119 6.72 8.39 6.86
C THR A 119 6.91 7.79 8.26
N SER A 120 6.97 8.64 9.29
CA SER A 120 7.08 8.20 10.69
C SER A 120 5.88 7.40 11.16
N GLU A 121 4.67 7.79 10.75
CA GLU A 121 3.43 7.09 11.12
C GLU A 121 3.28 5.77 10.35
N LEU A 122 3.61 5.75 9.06
CA LEU A 122 3.62 4.55 8.25
C LEU A 122 4.64 3.53 8.76
N TYR A 123 5.84 3.98 9.12
CA TYR A 123 6.85 3.13 9.73
C TYR A 123 6.37 2.52 11.06
N ARG A 124 5.78 3.34 11.91
CA ARG A 124 5.20 2.88 13.18
C ARG A 124 4.09 1.85 12.97
N GLN A 125 3.20 2.06 12.01
CA GLN A 125 2.17 1.08 11.64
C GLN A 125 2.78 -0.23 11.15
N THR A 126 3.84 -0.18 10.35
CA THR A 126 4.56 -1.37 9.87
C THR A 126 5.17 -2.15 11.04
N LEU A 127 5.76 -1.47 12.02
CA LEU A 127 6.29 -2.13 13.22
C LEU A 127 5.20 -2.80 14.07
N LEU A 128 4.03 -2.18 14.17
CA LEU A 128 2.90 -2.72 14.96
C LEU A 128 2.19 -3.87 14.23
N ASN A 129 2.14 -3.83 12.91
CA ASN A 129 1.43 -4.79 12.07
C ASN A 129 2.38 -5.68 11.25
N GLY A 130 3.65 -5.71 11.60
CA GLY A 130 4.70 -6.44 10.90
C GLY A 130 4.55 -7.96 11.02
N GLY A 131 3.47 -8.52 10.47
CA GLY A 131 3.39 -9.93 10.16
C GLY A 131 4.39 -10.28 9.05
N ALA A 132 5.15 -11.35 9.22
CA ALA A 132 5.98 -11.87 8.15
C ALA A 132 5.09 -12.17 6.94
N CYS A 133 5.39 -11.56 5.82
CA CYS A 133 4.71 -11.87 4.56
C CYS A 133 5.27 -13.20 4.06
N ILE A 134 4.59 -14.30 4.39
CA ILE A 134 4.95 -15.63 3.91
C ILE A 134 4.18 -15.85 2.61
N ALA A 135 4.90 -15.84 1.50
CA ALA A 135 4.34 -16.29 0.22
C ALA A 135 4.38 -17.82 0.18
N PRO A 136 3.31 -18.48 -0.28
CA PRO A 136 3.38 -19.92 -0.55
C PRO A 136 4.45 -20.17 -1.61
N ASP A 137 5.42 -21.01 -1.28
CA ASP A 137 6.40 -21.45 -2.26
C ASP A 137 5.93 -22.73 -2.96
N SER A 138 6.58 -23.10 -4.06
CA SER A 138 6.33 -24.32 -4.77
C SER A 138 7.24 -25.48 -4.30
N PHE A 139 7.85 -25.34 -3.13
CA PHE A 139 8.71 -26.38 -2.57
C PHE A 139 7.89 -27.61 -2.20
N GLN A 140 8.23 -28.73 -2.81
CA GLN A 140 7.66 -30.04 -2.50
C GLN A 140 8.74 -30.90 -1.87
N ARG A 141 8.59 -31.21 -0.60
CA ARG A 141 9.52 -32.07 0.14
C ARG A 141 9.54 -33.50 -0.41
N VAL A 142 8.42 -33.95 -0.91
CA VAL A 142 8.26 -35.27 -1.51
C VAL A 142 7.69 -35.11 -2.91
N ARG A 143 8.36 -35.65 -3.90
CA ARG A 143 7.89 -35.70 -5.30
C ARG A 143 7.58 -37.13 -5.68
N GLU A 144 6.42 -37.35 -6.27
CA GLU A 144 6.08 -38.64 -6.84
C GLU A 144 6.59 -38.71 -8.27
N LYS A 145 7.38 -39.74 -8.56
CA LYS A 145 7.77 -40.11 -9.92
C LYS A 145 6.99 -41.36 -10.33
N LYS A 146 6.40 -41.35 -11.49
CA LYS A 146 5.78 -42.50 -12.12
C LYS A 146 6.59 -42.85 -13.35
N GLN A 147 6.83 -44.16 -13.55
CA GLN A 147 7.45 -44.70 -14.75
C GLN A 147 6.64 -45.87 -15.23
N GLU A 148 6.27 -45.86 -16.50
CA GLU A 148 5.51 -46.91 -17.15
C GLU A 148 6.37 -47.57 -18.19
N ALA A 149 6.30 -48.90 -18.26
CA ALA A 149 6.95 -49.68 -19.31
C ALA A 149 5.96 -50.63 -19.94
N ASN A 150 5.86 -50.62 -21.26
CA ASN A 150 4.98 -51.47 -22.01
C ASN A 150 5.79 -52.54 -22.75
N ILE A 151 5.39 -53.80 -22.57
CA ILE A 151 5.99 -54.96 -23.25
C ILE A 151 4.92 -55.57 -24.11
N MET A 152 5.17 -55.68 -25.41
CA MET A 152 4.23 -56.25 -26.38
C MET A 152 4.63 -57.69 -26.72
N PHE A 153 3.65 -58.57 -26.63
CA PHE A 153 3.77 -59.97 -27.06
C PHE A 153 3.17 -60.17 -28.47
N LEU A 154 3.69 -61.11 -29.21
CA LEU A 154 3.06 -61.52 -30.46
C LEU A 154 1.82 -62.37 -30.17
N VAL A 155 0.89 -62.34 -31.13
CA VAL A 155 -0.33 -63.14 -31.03
C VAL A 155 0.02 -64.62 -30.84
N ASN A 156 -0.60 -65.28 -29.87
CA ASN A 156 -0.36 -66.66 -29.47
C ASN A 156 1.09 -66.99 -29.07
N GLN A 157 1.86 -66.00 -28.62
CA GLN A 157 3.22 -66.24 -28.18
C GLN A 157 3.46 -65.59 -26.81
N ALA A 158 3.87 -66.34 -25.82
CA ALA A 158 4.24 -65.85 -24.49
C ALA A 158 5.74 -65.53 -24.38
N ASN A 159 6.51 -65.67 -25.44
CA ASN A 159 7.95 -65.47 -25.39
C ASN A 159 8.32 -64.00 -25.45
N LEU A 160 9.12 -63.52 -24.48
CA LEU A 160 9.64 -62.17 -24.45
C LEU A 160 10.71 -61.96 -25.50
N ARG A 161 10.47 -61.05 -26.43
CA ARG A 161 11.43 -60.74 -27.51
C ARG A 161 12.56 -59.87 -26.99
N LYS A 162 13.78 -60.12 -27.45
CA LYS A 162 14.96 -59.30 -27.11
C LYS A 162 14.82 -57.83 -27.60
N SER A 163 14.04 -57.59 -28.65
CA SER A 163 13.71 -56.24 -29.13
C SER A 163 12.90 -55.44 -28.14
N GLU A 164 11.94 -56.07 -27.45
CA GLU A 164 11.11 -55.42 -26.43
C GLU A 164 11.94 -54.98 -25.23
N LEU A 165 12.92 -55.77 -24.82
CA LEU A 165 13.86 -55.46 -23.75
C LEU A 165 14.75 -54.23 -24.07
N LYS A 166 14.91 -53.90 -25.35
CA LYS A 166 15.65 -52.74 -25.85
C LYS A 166 14.76 -51.52 -26.07
N ASN A 167 13.47 -51.64 -25.85
CA ASN A 167 12.55 -50.49 -25.98
C ASN A 167 12.91 -49.41 -24.92
N ASN A 168 12.83 -48.15 -25.34
CA ASN A 168 13.20 -47.01 -24.48
C ASN A 168 12.42 -47.00 -23.18
N SER A 169 11.10 -47.28 -23.16
CA SER A 169 10.28 -47.28 -21.98
C SER A 169 10.75 -48.35 -20.98
N VAL A 170 11.14 -49.55 -21.46
CA VAL A 170 11.68 -50.63 -20.64
C VAL A 170 13.05 -50.27 -20.08
N GLN A 171 13.92 -49.66 -20.91
CA GLN A 171 15.25 -49.22 -20.47
C GLN A 171 15.15 -48.14 -19.40
N GLU A 172 14.26 -47.14 -19.55
CA GLU A 172 14.02 -46.09 -18.59
C GLU A 172 13.50 -46.67 -17.28
N PHE A 173 12.58 -47.63 -17.33
CA PHE A 173 12.09 -48.34 -16.17
C PHE A 173 13.20 -49.09 -15.44
N VAL A 174 14.04 -49.86 -16.17
CA VAL A 174 15.20 -50.54 -15.61
C VAL A 174 16.20 -49.58 -14.98
N ASN A 175 16.43 -48.43 -15.59
CA ASN A 175 17.32 -47.41 -15.06
C ASN A 175 16.75 -46.80 -13.78
N MET A 176 15.45 -46.52 -13.74
CA MET A 176 14.79 -46.07 -12.51
C MET A 176 14.90 -47.09 -11.38
N LEU A 177 14.74 -48.40 -11.68
CA LEU A 177 14.95 -49.45 -10.66
C LEU A 177 16.40 -49.49 -10.15
N LYS A 178 17.38 -49.23 -11.03
CA LYS A 178 18.79 -49.10 -10.60
C LYS A 178 19.03 -47.91 -9.71
N GLU A 179 18.42 -46.75 -10.04
CA GLU A 179 18.49 -45.53 -9.21
C GLU A 179 17.92 -45.80 -7.81
N ILE A 180 16.75 -46.44 -7.74
CA ILE A 180 16.11 -46.79 -6.47
C ILE A 180 16.99 -47.72 -5.64
N ASN A 181 17.64 -48.67 -6.29
CA ASN A 181 18.53 -49.61 -5.58
C ASN A 181 19.84 -48.95 -5.12
N ALA A 182 20.28 -47.93 -5.80
CA ALA A 182 21.49 -47.17 -5.45
C ALA A 182 21.23 -46.14 -4.32
N ASP A 183 20.04 -45.55 -4.28
CA ASP A 183 19.65 -44.54 -3.28
C ASP A 183 18.38 -44.97 -2.52
N ARG A 184 18.53 -45.97 -1.62
CA ARG A 184 17.43 -46.46 -0.83
C ARG A 184 16.96 -45.52 0.29
N GLU A 185 17.77 -44.54 0.64
CA GLU A 185 17.40 -43.57 1.68
C GLU A 185 16.60 -42.41 1.10
N GLY A 186 16.88 -42.02 -0.14
CA GLY A 186 16.22 -40.90 -0.82
C GLY A 186 14.99 -41.27 -1.64
N LEU A 187 14.92 -42.56 -2.09
CA LEU A 187 13.86 -43.05 -2.98
C LEU A 187 13.09 -44.18 -2.33
N ASN A 188 11.78 -44.02 -2.18
CA ASN A 188 10.92 -45.04 -1.60
C ASN A 188 9.86 -45.50 -2.59
N VAL A 189 9.79 -46.81 -2.84
CA VAL A 189 8.78 -47.41 -3.73
C VAL A 189 7.45 -47.48 -3.02
N ARG A 190 6.45 -46.76 -3.52
CA ARG A 190 5.10 -46.77 -2.96
C ARG A 190 4.24 -47.88 -3.52
N ASN A 191 4.29 -48.12 -4.82
CA ASN A 191 3.48 -49.12 -5.51
C ASN A 191 4.18 -49.61 -6.77
N ILE A 192 4.03 -50.88 -7.05
CA ILE A 192 4.38 -51.53 -8.30
C ILE A 192 3.12 -52.25 -8.80
N GLU A 193 2.63 -51.83 -9.94
CA GLU A 193 1.43 -52.38 -10.55
C GLU A 193 1.81 -53.06 -11.88
N VAL A 194 1.33 -54.27 -12.05
CA VAL A 194 1.52 -55.03 -13.31
C VAL A 194 0.14 -55.27 -13.92
N LEU A 195 -0.11 -54.70 -15.04
CA LEU A 195 -1.34 -54.84 -15.81
C LEU A 195 -1.08 -55.73 -16.99
N ALA A 196 -1.81 -56.80 -17.16
CA ALA A 196 -1.76 -57.69 -18.32
C ALA A 196 -3.08 -57.60 -19.09
N TYR A 197 -2.96 -57.44 -20.41
CA TYR A 197 -4.09 -57.41 -21.30
C TYR A 197 -4.03 -58.58 -22.25
N ALA A 198 -5.12 -59.32 -22.40
CA ALA A 198 -5.25 -60.33 -23.41
C ALA A 198 -5.91 -59.76 -24.70
N SER A 199 -5.48 -60.20 -25.86
CA SER A 199 -6.14 -59.82 -27.12
C SER A 199 -7.56 -60.42 -27.16
N PRO A 200 -8.58 -59.67 -27.56
CA PRO A 200 -9.94 -60.14 -27.68
C PRO A 200 -10.17 -61.16 -28.80
N GLU A 201 -9.16 -61.36 -29.64
CA GLU A 201 -9.21 -62.32 -30.80
C GLU A 201 -8.82 -63.74 -30.41
N GLY A 202 -8.35 -63.99 -29.18
CA GLY A 202 -8.11 -65.36 -28.68
C GLY A 202 -9.37 -65.99 -28.14
N GLY A 203 -9.62 -67.27 -28.42
CA GLY A 203 -10.72 -68.01 -27.80
C GLY A 203 -10.62 -68.02 -26.27
N PHE A 204 -11.74 -68.12 -25.57
CA PHE A 204 -11.87 -68.08 -24.10
C PHE A 204 -11.36 -69.38 -23.40
N ASP A 205 -10.48 -70.11 -23.99
CA ASP A 205 -9.90 -71.31 -23.38
C ASP A 205 -8.52 -70.97 -22.76
N PHE A 206 -8.56 -70.50 -21.54
CA PHE A 206 -7.40 -70.36 -20.65
C PHE A 206 -7.65 -71.14 -19.34
#